data_ca1584e6752281a7c60656ce25d88a5e
#
_entry.id   ca1584e6752281a7c60656ce25d88a5e
#
_cell.length_a   1.000
_cell.length_b   1.000
_cell.length_c   1.000
_cell.angle_alpha   90.00
_cell.angle_beta   90.00
_cell.angle_gamma   90.00
#
_symmetry.space_group_name_H-M   'P 1'
#
loop_
_entity.id
_entity.type
_entity.pdbx_description
1 polymer ?
#
loop_
_entity_poly.entity_id
_entity_poly.type
_entity_poly.pdbx_seq_one_letter_code
_entity_poly.pdbx_strand_id
1 'polypeptide(L)'
;MDTVVERCAGLDVHKDSVVACVRVPGASGERETKVVTFSTFTEDLLALRDWLVSLGITRVGMEATGVYWKPVLYVLEGELDCWLLNARHMRNVPGRKTDQLTELLHQTAQLSA
;
A
#
# COMPACT_ATOMS: atom_id res chain seq x y z
N MET A 1 3.77 12.56 -24.63
CA MET A 1 4.18 11.53 -23.70
C MET A 1 2.98 11.02 -22.90
N ASP A 2 2.77 9.78 -22.97
CA ASP A 2 1.62 9.19 -22.30
C ASP A 2 1.82 9.12 -20.81
N THR A 3 0.82 9.58 -20.10
CA THR A 3 0.83 9.45 -18.66
C THR A 3 0.24 8.09 -18.33
N VAL A 4 1.09 7.19 -17.90
CA VAL A 4 0.63 5.88 -17.43
C VAL A 4 0.25 6.04 -15.97
N VAL A 5 -1.00 5.74 -15.64
CA VAL A 5 -1.42 5.73 -14.25
C VAL A 5 -0.82 4.49 -13.61
N GLU A 6 0.11 4.69 -12.69
CA GLU A 6 0.71 3.58 -11.98
C GLU A 6 -0.29 2.93 -11.03
N ARG A 7 -0.26 1.61 -11.02
CA ARG A 7 -1.04 0.83 -10.08
C ARG A 7 -0.19 0.63 -8.85
N CYS A 8 -0.55 1.31 -7.78
CA CYS A 8 0.21 1.25 -6.54
C CYS A 8 -0.70 1.23 -5.33
N ALA A 9 -0.17 0.81 -4.21
CA ALA A 9 -0.90 0.74 -2.96
C ALA A 9 -0.06 1.27 -1.81
N GLY A 10 -0.74 1.91 -0.86
CA GLY A 10 -0.16 2.30 0.41
C GLY A 10 -0.92 1.62 1.53
N LEU A 11 -0.20 1.08 2.48
CA LEU A 11 -0.78 0.41 3.65
C LEU A 11 -0.37 1.14 4.91
N ASP A 12 -1.37 1.47 5.71
CA ASP A 12 -1.17 2.01 7.05
C ASP A 12 -1.44 0.86 8.03
N VAL A 13 -0.36 0.33 8.61
CA VAL A 13 -0.40 -0.89 9.40
C VAL A 13 -0.42 -0.56 10.88
N HIS A 14 -1.43 -1.05 11.56
CA HIS A 14 -1.60 -0.94 12.99
C HIS A 14 -1.59 -2.34 13.61
N LYS A 15 -1.70 -2.39 14.92
CA LYS A 15 -1.68 -3.66 15.64
C LYS A 15 -2.74 -4.63 15.12
N ASP A 16 -3.97 -4.15 14.97
CA ASP A 16 -5.12 -5.02 14.67
C ASP A 16 -5.74 -4.75 13.30
N SER A 17 -5.22 -3.79 12.56
CA SER A 17 -5.82 -3.42 11.29
C SER A 17 -4.81 -2.90 10.29
N VAL A 18 -5.15 -3.04 9.02
CA VAL A 18 -4.39 -2.49 7.91
C VAL A 18 -5.36 -1.69 7.06
N VAL A 19 -5.11 -0.40 6.92
CA VAL A 19 -5.87 0.44 6.00
C VAL A 19 -5.14 0.46 4.67
N ALA A 20 -5.78 -0.07 3.64
CA ALA A 20 -5.18 -0.16 2.31
C ALA A 20 -5.80 0.90 1.41
N CYS A 21 -4.95 1.72 0.82
CA CYS A 21 -5.35 2.71 -0.16
C CYS A 21 -4.70 2.35 -1.48
N VAL A 22 -5.50 2.07 -2.50
CA VAL A 22 -4.98 1.72 -3.82
C VAL A 22 -5.34 2.79 -4.83
N ARG A 23 -4.45 2.96 -5.78
CA ARG A 23 -4.64 3.89 -6.87
C ARG A 23 -4.49 3.13 -8.17
N VAL A 24 -5.55 3.11 -8.97
CA VAL A 24 -5.61 2.36 -10.22
C VAL A 24 -6.26 3.24 -11.30
N PRO A 25 -6.06 2.91 -12.58
CA PRO A 25 -6.79 3.59 -13.65
C PRO A 25 -8.28 3.27 -13.55
N GLY A 26 -9.11 4.30 -13.65
CA GLY A 26 -10.56 4.12 -13.75
C GLY A 26 -10.99 3.84 -15.18
N ALA A 27 -12.29 3.60 -15.34
CA ALA A 27 -12.89 3.24 -16.62
C ALA A 27 -12.68 4.33 -17.70
N SER A 28 -12.61 5.59 -17.28
CA SER A 28 -12.43 6.71 -18.18
C SER A 28 -10.98 7.17 -18.31
N GLY A 29 -10.04 6.40 -17.79
CA GLY A 29 -8.62 6.76 -17.80
C GLY A 29 -8.20 7.66 -16.65
N GLU A 30 -9.12 8.08 -15.83
CA GLU A 30 -8.82 8.86 -14.63
C GLU A 30 -8.32 7.96 -13.52
N ARG A 31 -7.61 8.55 -12.55
CA ARG A 31 -7.22 7.82 -11.37
C ARG A 31 -8.44 7.49 -10.52
N GLU A 32 -8.50 6.27 -10.08
CA GLU A 32 -9.50 5.83 -9.12
C GLU A 32 -8.81 5.38 -7.84
N THR A 33 -9.28 5.90 -6.71
CA THR A 33 -8.73 5.56 -5.41
C THR A 33 -9.74 4.73 -4.64
N LYS A 34 -9.28 3.61 -4.08
CA LYS A 34 -10.11 2.75 -3.25
C LYS A 34 -9.45 2.59 -1.89
N VAL A 35 -10.23 2.67 -0.83
CA VAL A 35 -9.73 2.51 0.53
C VAL A 35 -10.53 1.41 1.21
N VAL A 36 -9.83 0.39 1.69
CA VAL A 36 -10.45 -0.74 2.38
C VAL A 36 -9.62 -1.08 3.61
N THR A 37 -10.29 -1.39 4.70
CA THR A 37 -9.63 -1.80 5.93
C THR A 37 -9.72 -3.31 6.10
N PHE A 38 -8.59 -3.91 6.42
CA PHE A 38 -8.49 -5.35 6.69
C PHE A 38 -8.02 -5.55 8.13
N SER A 39 -8.39 -6.68 8.72
CA SER A 39 -7.78 -7.05 10.00
C SER A 39 -6.38 -7.64 9.76
N THR A 40 -5.62 -7.84 10.84
CA THR A 40 -4.30 -8.44 10.73
C THR A 40 -4.33 -9.96 10.95
N PHE A 41 -5.49 -10.58 11.00
CA PHE A 41 -5.59 -12.03 10.97
C PHE A 41 -5.07 -12.57 9.64
N THR A 42 -4.45 -13.74 9.68
CA THR A 42 -3.84 -14.33 8.49
C THR A 42 -4.81 -14.42 7.31
N GLU A 43 -6.04 -14.85 7.57
CA GLU A 43 -7.05 -14.97 6.51
C GLU A 43 -7.33 -13.64 5.82
N ASP A 44 -7.39 -12.57 6.61
CA ASP A 44 -7.67 -11.25 6.06
C ASP A 44 -6.47 -10.67 5.34
N LEU A 45 -5.25 -10.97 5.81
CA LEU A 45 -4.04 -10.56 5.09
C LEU A 45 -3.90 -11.30 3.76
N LEU A 46 -4.31 -12.56 3.71
CA LEU A 46 -4.35 -13.30 2.45
C LEU A 46 -5.39 -12.70 1.50
N ALA A 47 -6.52 -12.28 2.03
CA ALA A 47 -7.54 -11.59 1.24
C ALA A 47 -7.02 -10.25 0.71
N LEU A 48 -6.30 -9.52 1.53
CA LEU A 48 -5.64 -8.28 1.11
C LEU A 48 -4.66 -8.55 -0.04
N ARG A 49 -3.82 -9.56 0.10
CA ARG A 49 -2.88 -9.93 -0.96
C ARG A 49 -3.62 -10.24 -2.26
N ASP A 50 -4.64 -11.06 -2.20
CA ASP A 50 -5.37 -11.48 -3.39
C ASP A 50 -6.08 -10.30 -4.04
N TRP A 51 -6.62 -9.40 -3.22
CA TRP A 51 -7.27 -8.19 -3.70
C TRP A 51 -6.28 -7.30 -4.45
N LEU A 52 -5.10 -7.06 -3.86
CA LEU A 52 -4.07 -6.24 -4.49
C LEU A 52 -3.59 -6.85 -5.81
N VAL A 53 -3.36 -8.15 -5.82
CA VAL A 53 -2.95 -8.85 -7.04
C VAL A 53 -4.04 -8.75 -8.11
N SER A 54 -5.29 -8.90 -7.73
CA SER A 54 -6.41 -8.82 -8.67
C SER A 54 -6.56 -7.45 -9.31
N LEU A 55 -6.11 -6.40 -8.61
CA LEU A 55 -6.13 -5.04 -9.13
C LEU A 55 -4.91 -4.71 -9.99
N GLY A 56 -4.01 -5.66 -10.16
CA GLY A 56 -2.79 -5.42 -10.92
C GLY A 56 -1.75 -4.61 -10.17
N ILE A 57 -1.86 -4.52 -8.85
CA ILE A 57 -0.88 -3.85 -8.03
C ILE A 57 0.39 -4.68 -8.01
N THR A 58 1.53 -4.03 -8.22
CA THR A 58 2.83 -4.70 -8.17
C THR A 58 3.71 -4.15 -7.05
N ARG A 59 3.43 -2.93 -6.61
CA ARG A 59 4.28 -2.21 -5.67
C ARG A 59 3.45 -1.69 -4.52
N VAL A 60 3.93 -1.95 -3.29
CA VAL A 60 3.21 -1.62 -2.06
C VAL A 60 4.15 -0.90 -1.11
N GLY A 61 3.75 0.27 -0.66
CA GLY A 61 4.44 0.97 0.41
C GLY A 61 3.70 0.77 1.73
N MET A 62 4.44 0.45 2.78
CA MET A 62 3.86 0.26 4.10
C MET A 62 4.45 1.23 5.09
N GLU A 63 3.58 1.78 5.94
CA GLU A 63 3.98 2.52 7.11
C GLU A 63 3.36 1.83 8.31
N ALA A 64 4.14 1.59 9.35
CA ALA A 64 3.67 0.82 10.49
C ALA A 64 4.29 1.31 11.79
N THR A 65 3.53 1.20 12.86
CA THR A 65 4.08 1.39 14.19
C THR A 65 4.80 0.12 14.64
N GLY A 66 5.93 0.28 15.29
CA GLY A 66 6.68 -0.85 15.84
C GLY A 66 6.98 -1.92 14.81
N VAL A 67 6.70 -3.15 15.17
CA VAL A 67 7.00 -4.33 14.35
C VAL A 67 5.77 -4.92 13.67
N TYR A 68 4.66 -4.23 13.69
CA TYR A 68 3.39 -4.78 13.15
C TYR A 68 3.41 -4.98 11.63
N TRP A 69 4.40 -4.42 10.94
CA TRP A 69 4.59 -4.64 9.52
C TRP A 69 5.00 -6.06 9.17
N LYS A 70 5.61 -6.80 10.12
CA LYS A 70 6.21 -8.10 9.82
C LYS A 70 5.22 -9.13 9.29
N PRO A 71 4.09 -9.38 9.95
CA PRO A 71 3.13 -10.35 9.40
C PRO A 71 2.59 -9.94 8.04
N VAL A 72 2.39 -8.65 7.83
CA VAL A 72 1.90 -8.13 6.56
C VAL A 72 2.92 -8.38 5.46
N LEU A 73 4.18 -8.06 5.72
CA LEU A 73 5.26 -8.31 4.76
C LEU A 73 5.36 -9.79 4.40
N TYR A 74 5.32 -10.67 5.40
CA TYR A 74 5.44 -12.10 5.16
C TYR A 74 4.35 -12.63 4.23
N VAL A 75 3.15 -12.08 4.33
CA VAL A 75 2.05 -12.51 3.46
C VAL A 75 2.19 -11.93 2.07
N LEU A 76 2.64 -10.67 1.95
CA LEU A 76 2.62 -9.95 0.68
C LEU A 76 3.89 -10.14 -0.16
N GLU A 77 5.03 -10.39 0.45
CA GLU A 77 6.32 -10.29 -0.24
C GLU A 77 6.51 -11.29 -1.37
N GLY A 78 5.80 -12.41 -1.32
CA GLY A 78 5.91 -13.43 -2.38
C GLY A 78 5.30 -13.00 -3.71
N GLU A 79 4.36 -12.06 -3.68
CA GLU A 79 3.61 -11.64 -4.85
C GLU A 79 3.80 -10.16 -5.20
N LEU A 80 4.27 -9.38 -4.24
CA LEU A 80 4.30 -7.92 -4.37
C LEU A 80 5.66 -7.38 -3.95
N ASP A 81 6.07 -6.31 -4.59
CA ASP A 81 7.29 -5.59 -4.22
C ASP A 81 6.94 -4.63 -3.07
N CYS A 82 7.34 -5.00 -1.86
CA CYS A 82 6.95 -4.30 -0.65
C CYS A 82 8.08 -3.41 -0.13
N TRP A 83 7.70 -2.20 0.26
CA TRP A 83 8.62 -1.20 0.78
C TRP A 83 8.13 -0.74 2.14
N LEU A 84 9.01 -0.76 3.13
CA LEU A 84 8.68 -0.22 4.44
C LEU A 84 9.07 1.25 4.46
N LEU A 85 8.07 2.11 4.61
CA LEU A 85 8.22 3.55 4.55
C LEU A 85 8.01 4.14 5.94
N ASN A 86 9.08 4.29 6.70
CA ASN A 86 9.09 5.04 7.94
C ASN A 86 9.79 6.36 7.73
N ALA A 87 9.42 7.37 8.51
CA ALA A 87 10.10 8.66 8.43
C ALA A 87 11.61 8.51 8.52
N ARG A 88 12.09 7.58 9.34
CA ARG A 88 13.53 7.33 9.49
C ARG A 88 14.15 6.63 8.30
N HIS A 89 13.39 5.80 7.62
CA HIS A 89 13.89 4.99 6.51
C HIS A 89 13.71 5.64 5.16
N MET A 90 12.82 6.60 5.06
CA MET A 90 12.53 7.25 3.78
C MET A 90 13.75 7.94 3.18
N ARG A 91 14.67 8.40 4.01
CA ARG A 91 15.90 9.03 3.54
C ARG A 91 16.80 8.07 2.77
N ASN A 92 16.64 6.77 3.02
CA ASN A 92 17.48 5.76 2.42
C ASN A 92 16.82 5.05 1.24
N VAL A 93 15.59 5.42 0.94
CA VAL A 93 14.85 4.83 -0.18
C VAL A 93 15.00 5.77 -1.38
N PRO A 94 15.60 5.30 -2.47
CA PRO A 94 15.87 6.19 -3.59
C PRO A 94 14.62 6.52 -4.38
N GLY A 95 14.48 7.79 -4.69
CA GLY A 95 13.80 8.27 -5.84
C GLY A 95 12.30 8.41 -5.82
N ARG A 96 11.80 8.51 -7.02
CA ARG A 96 10.41 8.89 -7.32
C ARG A 96 9.35 7.93 -6.81
N LYS A 97 9.71 6.67 -6.71
CA LYS A 97 8.79 5.65 -6.22
C LYS A 97 8.36 5.92 -4.79
N THR A 98 9.31 6.36 -3.99
CA THR A 98 9.06 6.69 -2.59
C THR A 98 8.09 7.84 -2.46
N ASP A 99 8.24 8.86 -3.31
CA ASP A 99 7.37 10.03 -3.27
C ASP A 99 5.92 9.68 -3.52
N GLN A 100 5.66 8.84 -4.52
CA GLN A 100 4.30 8.41 -4.82
C GLN A 100 3.68 7.61 -3.69
N LEU A 101 4.45 6.68 -3.14
CA LEU A 101 3.95 5.84 -2.05
C LEU A 101 3.73 6.65 -0.79
N THR A 102 4.60 7.60 -0.51
CA THR A 102 4.45 8.49 0.64
C THR A 102 3.19 9.33 0.51
N GLU A 103 2.94 9.89 -0.67
CA GLU A 103 1.73 10.67 -0.90
C GLU A 103 0.49 9.81 -0.69
N LEU A 104 0.52 8.58 -1.21
CA LEU A 104 -0.60 7.66 -1.07
C LEU A 104 -0.87 7.32 0.39
N LEU A 105 0.18 7.12 1.17
CA LEU A 105 0.05 6.87 2.61
C LEU A 105 -0.52 8.07 3.36
N HIS A 106 -0.13 9.28 2.99
CA HIS A 106 -0.70 10.48 3.58
C HIS A 106 -2.19 10.59 3.29
N GLN A 107 -2.60 10.27 2.07
CA GLN A 107 -4.02 10.25 1.73
C GLN A 107 -4.77 9.20 2.54
N THR A 108 -4.18 8.03 2.71
CA THR A 108 -4.77 6.97 3.52
C THR A 108 -4.96 7.42 4.96
N ALA A 109 -3.97 8.05 5.55
CA ALA A 109 -4.04 8.56 6.90
C ALA A 109 -5.16 9.59 7.06
N GLN A 110 -5.33 10.48 6.09
CA GLN A 110 -6.40 11.46 6.12
C GLN A 110 -7.78 10.81 6.07
N LEU A 111 -7.91 9.77 5.26
CA LEU A 111 -9.19 9.09 5.09
C LEU A 111 -9.55 8.21 6.29
N SER A 112 -8.56 7.75 7.03
CA SER A 112 -8.76 6.88 8.18
C SER A 112 -8.93 7.64 9.50
N ALA A 113 -8.70 8.93 9.49
CA ALA A 113 -8.76 9.76 10.72
C ALA A 113 -10.21 10.01 11.24
#